data_7fa2941da04e99a5ca5a6462f23b0c70
#
_entry.id   7fa2941da04e99a5ca5a6462f23b0c70
#
_cell.length_a   1.000
_cell.length_b   1.000
_cell.length_c   1.000
_cell.angle_alpha   90.00
_cell.angle_beta   90.00
_cell.angle_gamma   90.00
#
_symmetry.space_group_name_H-M   'P 1'
#
loop_
_entity.id
_entity.type
_entity.pdbx_description
1 polymer ?
#
loop_
_entity_poly.entity_id
_entity_poly.type
_entity_poly.pdbx_seq_one_letter_code
_entity_poly.pdbx_strand_id
1 'polypeptide(L)'
;MCEHIADELARRRRVEILFEGKSCVRCGETNADMLGRYSKIDLHHVIGKVNDPDLVVYLCKSCHAYAHARFIESGIVDLSPKPKRNLLEVITLLLRAIGHTLKDWGERLSEYADKLADLIESLDENDPSWRELPEAQL
;
A
#
# COMPACT_ATOMS: atom_id res chain seq x y z
N MET A 1 33.36 5.54 15.57
CA MET A 1 32.92 4.30 14.87
C MET A 1 31.78 3.55 15.60
N CYS A 2 31.77 3.50 16.92
CA CYS A 2 30.71 2.81 17.68
C CYS A 2 29.35 3.53 17.69
N GLU A 3 29.29 4.85 17.70
CA GLU A 3 28.04 5.62 17.71
C GLU A 3 27.20 5.41 16.45
N HIS A 4 27.85 5.39 15.29
CA HIS A 4 27.16 5.17 14.01
C HIS A 4 26.49 3.78 13.92
N ILE A 5 27.10 2.77 14.53
CA ILE A 5 26.53 1.40 14.57
C ILE A 5 25.32 1.35 15.51
N ALA A 6 25.42 2.03 16.67
CA ALA A 6 24.31 2.10 17.63
C ALA A 6 23.10 2.81 17.05
N ASP A 7 23.31 3.92 16.35
CA ASP A 7 22.26 4.68 15.68
C ASP A 7 21.58 3.86 14.57
N GLU A 8 22.37 3.14 13.78
CA GLU A 8 21.82 2.28 12.72
C GLU A 8 21.03 1.11 13.29
N LEU A 9 21.49 0.49 14.40
CA LEU A 9 20.75 -0.56 15.08
C LEU A 9 19.44 -0.04 15.70
N ALA A 10 19.46 1.14 16.31
CA ALA A 10 18.28 1.77 16.86
C ALA A 10 17.27 2.15 15.77
N ARG A 11 17.74 2.62 14.62
CA ARG A 11 16.91 2.89 13.43
C ARG A 11 16.26 1.62 12.91
N ARG A 12 17.01 0.52 12.81
CA ARG A 12 16.50 -0.80 12.36
C ARG A 12 15.42 -1.33 13.27
N ARG A 13 15.63 -1.30 14.59
CA ARG A 13 14.62 -1.72 15.57
C ARG A 13 13.35 -0.90 15.48
N ARG A 14 13.43 0.41 15.27
CA ARG A 14 12.25 1.26 15.05
C ARG A 14 11.49 0.89 13.79
N VAL A 15 12.20 0.62 12.69
CA VAL A 15 11.59 0.16 11.42
C VAL A 15 10.93 -1.20 11.62
N GLU A 16 11.60 -2.14 12.27
CA GLU A 16 11.09 -3.47 12.55
C GLU A 16 9.79 -3.42 13.37
N ILE A 17 9.77 -2.65 14.47
CA ILE A 17 8.58 -2.46 15.30
C ILE A 17 7.43 -1.79 14.53
N LEU A 18 7.73 -0.81 13.69
CA LEU A 18 6.72 -0.07 12.93
C LEU A 18 6.07 -0.92 11.82
N PHE A 19 6.82 -1.85 11.24
CA PHE A 19 6.37 -2.62 10.07
C PHE A 19 6.15 -4.10 10.35
N GLU A 20 6.41 -4.57 11.59
CA GLU A 20 6.12 -5.93 11.99
C GLU A 20 4.63 -6.25 11.82
N GLY A 21 4.34 -7.36 11.13
CA GLY A 21 2.97 -7.78 10.84
C GLY A 21 2.19 -6.88 9.89
N LYS A 22 2.83 -5.87 9.26
CA LYS A 22 2.18 -5.04 8.24
C LYS A 22 2.29 -5.68 6.87
N SER A 23 1.24 -5.48 6.09
CA SER A 23 1.16 -5.94 4.70
C SER A 23 0.87 -4.77 3.77
N CYS A 24 1.29 -4.93 2.52
CA CYS A 24 0.91 -4.01 1.46
C CYS A 24 -0.60 -4.04 1.25
N VAL A 25 -1.28 -2.92 1.46
CA VAL A 25 -2.74 -2.84 1.29
C VAL A 25 -3.20 -3.07 -0.15
N ARG A 26 -2.29 -2.96 -1.13
CA ARG A 26 -2.60 -3.14 -2.54
C ARG A 26 -2.38 -4.58 -3.03
N CYS A 27 -1.32 -5.26 -2.64
CA CYS A 27 -0.97 -6.59 -3.17
C CYS A 27 -0.80 -7.67 -2.10
N GLY A 28 -0.90 -7.34 -0.82
CA GLY A 28 -0.78 -8.29 0.28
C GLY A 28 0.66 -8.71 0.62
N GLU A 29 1.69 -8.18 -0.09
CA GLU A 29 3.10 -8.44 0.24
C GLU A 29 3.37 -8.14 1.71
N THR A 30 4.10 -9.02 2.38
CA THR A 30 4.40 -8.91 3.82
C THR A 30 5.90 -8.76 4.07
N ASN A 31 6.25 -8.36 5.29
CA ASN A 31 7.63 -8.36 5.77
C ASN A 31 8.09 -9.72 6.34
N ALA A 32 7.28 -10.79 6.22
CA ALA A 32 7.53 -12.09 6.86
C ALA A 32 8.90 -12.70 6.51
N ASP A 33 9.46 -12.36 5.34
CA ASP A 33 10.75 -12.88 4.86
C ASP A 33 11.91 -11.90 5.08
N MET A 34 11.80 -10.98 6.01
CA MET A 34 12.89 -10.06 6.33
C MET A 34 14.05 -10.77 7.05
N LEU A 35 14.78 -11.58 6.31
CA LEU A 35 16.16 -11.97 6.65
C LEU A 35 17.16 -10.89 6.26
N GLY A 36 16.72 -9.71 5.92
CA GLY A 36 17.54 -8.67 5.34
C GLY A 36 17.32 -7.27 5.92
N ARG A 37 18.28 -6.42 5.64
CA ARG A 37 18.52 -5.08 6.20
C ARG A 37 17.47 -4.01 5.88
N TYR A 38 16.40 -4.32 5.10
CA TYR A 38 15.48 -3.31 4.60
C TYR A 38 14.04 -3.81 4.65
N SER A 39 13.14 -2.97 5.16
CA SER A 39 11.71 -3.23 5.04
C SER A 39 11.31 -3.32 3.57
N LYS A 40 10.52 -4.33 3.23
CA LYS A 40 9.84 -4.42 1.93
C LYS A 40 8.62 -3.51 1.85
N ILE A 41 8.13 -3.07 2.99
CA ILE A 41 6.93 -2.24 3.15
C ILE A 41 7.36 -0.82 3.50
N ASP A 42 6.80 0.14 2.80
CA ASP A 42 6.98 1.57 3.01
C ASP A 42 5.69 2.21 3.51
N LEU A 43 5.83 3.28 4.26
CA LEU A 43 4.72 4.14 4.65
C LEU A 43 4.47 5.15 3.53
N HIS A 44 3.30 5.05 2.90
CA HIS A 44 2.89 5.96 1.84
C HIS A 44 1.90 7.00 2.37
N HIS A 45 2.26 8.27 2.28
CA HIS A 45 1.36 9.38 2.60
C HIS A 45 0.46 9.66 1.40
N VAL A 46 -0.83 9.33 1.52
CA VAL A 46 -1.80 9.37 0.40
C VAL A 46 -1.89 10.75 -0.25
N ILE A 47 -1.78 11.81 0.53
CA ILE A 47 -1.88 13.20 0.06
C ILE A 47 -0.63 14.02 0.36
N GLY A 48 0.47 13.36 0.66
CA GLY A 48 1.74 13.98 1.04
C GLY A 48 1.81 14.32 2.54
N LYS A 49 2.95 14.02 3.14
CA LYS A 49 3.21 14.17 4.59
C LYS A 49 2.89 15.56 5.14
N VAL A 50 3.06 16.58 4.31
CA VAL A 50 2.89 17.98 4.74
C VAL A 50 1.41 18.39 4.79
N ASN A 51 0.56 17.73 4.00
CA ASN A 51 -0.88 18.02 3.97
C ASN A 51 -1.64 17.24 5.06
N ASP A 52 -1.29 15.97 5.23
CA ASP A 52 -1.81 15.14 6.31
C ASP A 52 -0.77 14.07 6.68
N PRO A 53 -0.05 14.21 7.79
CA PRO A 53 0.95 13.25 8.22
C PRO A 53 0.36 11.92 8.68
N ASP A 54 -0.92 11.88 9.03
CA ASP A 54 -1.59 10.73 9.63
C ASP A 54 -2.35 9.90 8.59
N LEU A 55 -2.64 10.48 7.42
CA LEU A 55 -3.28 9.76 6.31
C LEU A 55 -2.26 8.93 5.55
N VAL A 56 -1.99 7.75 6.06
CA VAL A 56 -0.96 6.84 5.56
C VAL A 56 -1.50 5.45 5.26
N VAL A 57 -0.86 4.79 4.31
CA VAL A 57 -1.09 3.38 4.00
C VAL A 57 0.25 2.66 3.87
N TYR A 58 0.24 1.34 4.11
CA TYR A 58 1.42 0.52 3.95
C TYR A 58 1.45 -0.06 2.54
N LEU A 59 2.53 0.20 1.80
CA LEU A 59 2.74 -0.31 0.45
C LEU A 59 4.10 -1.01 0.35
N CYS A 60 4.19 -2.09 -0.40
CA CYS A 60 5.49 -2.61 -0.80
C CYS A 60 6.17 -1.63 -1.78
N LYS A 61 7.47 -1.74 -1.94
CA LYS A 61 8.25 -0.80 -2.78
C LYS A 61 7.74 -0.69 -4.21
N SER A 62 7.33 -1.81 -4.80
CA SER A 62 6.76 -1.83 -6.16
C SER A 62 5.43 -1.10 -6.24
N CYS A 63 4.52 -1.36 -5.28
CA CYS A 63 3.23 -0.66 -5.21
C CYS A 63 3.39 0.82 -4.87
N HIS A 64 4.37 1.18 -4.04
CA HIS A 64 4.72 2.57 -3.73
C HIS A 64 5.21 3.32 -4.96
N ALA A 65 6.14 2.72 -5.73
CA ALA A 65 6.59 3.29 -6.99
C ALA A 65 5.45 3.43 -8.01
N TYR A 66 4.57 2.44 -8.09
CA TYR A 66 3.38 2.48 -8.94
C TYR A 66 2.45 3.63 -8.55
N ALA A 67 2.15 3.82 -7.26
CA ALA A 67 1.31 4.92 -6.78
C ALA A 67 1.89 6.28 -7.18
N HIS A 68 3.21 6.47 -7.04
CA HIS A 68 3.88 7.70 -7.49
C HIS A 68 3.80 7.90 -9.01
N ALA A 69 4.01 6.85 -9.81
CA ALA A 69 3.89 6.92 -11.26
C ALA A 69 2.47 7.35 -11.67
N ARG A 70 1.44 6.78 -11.06
CA ARG A 70 0.04 7.15 -11.31
C ARG A 70 -0.26 8.60 -10.95
N PHE A 71 0.33 9.12 -9.88
CA PHE A 71 0.19 10.53 -9.53
C PHE A 71 0.80 11.44 -10.60
N ILE A 72 1.99 11.12 -11.08
CA ILE A 72 2.66 11.86 -12.16
C ILE A 72 1.83 11.84 -13.44
N GLU A 73 1.34 10.67 -13.87
CA GLU A 73 0.47 10.51 -15.04
C GLU A 73 -0.82 11.34 -14.92
N SER A 74 -1.30 11.55 -13.71
CA SER A 74 -2.50 12.32 -13.41
C SER A 74 -2.24 13.82 -13.27
N GLY A 75 -1.01 14.28 -13.51
CA GLY A 75 -0.61 15.69 -13.35
C GLY A 75 -0.41 16.10 -11.88
N ILE A 76 -0.37 15.17 -10.94
CA ILE A 76 -0.05 15.43 -9.54
C ILE A 76 1.46 15.33 -9.38
N VAL A 77 2.16 16.42 -9.77
CA VAL A 77 3.62 16.42 -9.80
C VAL A 77 4.24 16.74 -8.44
N ASP A 78 3.50 17.48 -7.60
CA ASP A 78 4.01 17.98 -6.34
C ASP A 78 2.86 18.22 -5.35
N LEU A 79 2.85 17.44 -4.28
CA LEU A 79 1.92 17.58 -3.16
C LEU A 79 2.46 18.49 -2.05
N SER A 80 3.69 19.03 -2.19
CA SER A 80 4.26 19.93 -1.19
C SER A 80 3.48 21.22 -1.10
N PRO A 81 3.29 21.81 0.08
CA PRO A 81 2.68 23.11 0.22
C PRO A 81 3.60 24.16 -0.41
N LYS A 82 3.09 24.87 -1.38
CA LYS A 82 3.76 26.06 -1.90
C LYS A 82 3.24 27.28 -1.16
N PRO A 83 4.11 28.25 -0.82
CA PRO A 83 3.72 29.43 -0.04
C PRO A 83 2.59 30.27 -0.63
N LYS A 84 2.21 30.01 -1.88
CA LYS A 84 1.18 30.78 -2.63
C LYS A 84 -0.04 29.95 -3.04
N ARG A 85 -0.15 28.68 -2.57
CA ARG A 85 -1.37 27.89 -2.87
C ARG A 85 -2.53 28.41 -2.05
N ASN A 86 -3.64 28.69 -2.72
CA ASN A 86 -4.89 28.96 -2.03
C ASN A 86 -5.58 27.66 -1.59
N LEU A 87 -6.55 27.80 -0.72
CA LEU A 87 -7.29 26.66 -0.17
C LEU A 87 -7.92 25.77 -1.25
N LEU A 88 -8.48 26.38 -2.30
CA LEU A 88 -9.14 25.64 -3.38
C LEU A 88 -8.15 24.80 -4.19
N GLU A 89 -6.95 25.32 -4.42
CA GLU A 89 -5.88 24.56 -5.09
C GLU A 89 -5.45 23.35 -4.25
N VAL A 90 -5.31 23.52 -2.94
CA VAL A 90 -4.99 22.41 -2.02
C VAL A 90 -6.10 21.38 -2.04
N ILE A 91 -7.36 21.77 -1.89
CA ILE A 91 -8.51 20.85 -1.93
C ILE A 91 -8.55 20.11 -3.27
N THR A 92 -8.31 20.79 -4.39
CA THR A 92 -8.28 20.15 -5.70
C THR A 92 -7.22 19.06 -5.79
N LEU A 93 -6.01 19.32 -5.28
CA LEU A 93 -4.93 18.32 -5.25
C LEU A 93 -5.28 17.13 -4.36
N LEU A 94 -5.85 17.39 -3.17
CA LEU A 94 -6.25 16.36 -2.24
C LEU A 94 -7.32 15.45 -2.86
N LEU A 95 -8.34 16.02 -3.46
CA LEU A 95 -9.41 15.26 -4.12
C LEU A 95 -8.87 14.41 -5.27
N ARG A 96 -7.96 14.93 -6.07
CA ARG A 96 -7.30 14.17 -7.15
C ARG A 96 -6.49 13.00 -6.58
N ALA A 97 -5.65 13.24 -5.58
CA ALA A 97 -4.81 12.21 -4.98
C ALA A 97 -5.64 11.07 -4.35
N ILE A 98 -6.68 11.42 -3.60
CA ILE A 98 -7.61 10.46 -2.99
C ILE A 98 -8.37 9.71 -4.08
N GLY A 99 -8.91 10.41 -5.08
CA GLY A 99 -9.64 9.80 -6.19
C GLY A 99 -8.81 8.78 -6.96
N HIS A 100 -7.54 9.08 -7.24
CA HIS A 100 -6.62 8.13 -7.87
C HIS A 100 -6.34 6.91 -7.00
N THR A 101 -6.12 7.10 -5.71
CA THR A 101 -5.90 6.01 -4.77
C THR A 101 -7.12 5.08 -4.72
N LEU A 102 -8.32 5.62 -4.62
CA LEU A 102 -9.55 4.85 -4.60
C LEU A 102 -9.79 4.10 -5.92
N LYS A 103 -9.48 4.72 -7.05
CA LYS A 103 -9.57 4.08 -8.36
C LYS A 103 -8.62 2.89 -8.48
N ASP A 104 -7.35 3.06 -8.10
CA ASP A 104 -6.35 1.99 -8.11
C ASP A 104 -6.76 0.83 -7.21
N TRP A 105 -7.31 1.10 -6.04
CA TRP A 105 -7.81 0.06 -5.15
C TRP A 105 -9.05 -0.64 -5.71
N GLY A 106 -9.96 0.11 -6.33
CA GLY A 106 -11.13 -0.48 -7.00
C GLY A 106 -10.75 -1.42 -8.13
N GLU A 107 -9.81 -1.03 -8.99
CA GLU A 107 -9.25 -1.88 -10.04
C GLU A 107 -8.63 -3.16 -9.44
N ARG A 108 -7.87 -3.03 -8.35
CA ARG A 108 -7.25 -4.17 -7.69
C ARG A 108 -8.23 -5.13 -7.03
N LEU A 109 -9.30 -4.60 -6.43
CA LEU A 109 -10.38 -5.44 -5.88
C LEU A 109 -11.09 -6.22 -6.98
N SER A 110 -11.32 -5.62 -8.13
CA SER A 110 -11.89 -6.31 -9.30
C SER A 110 -10.98 -7.45 -9.77
N GLU A 111 -9.68 -7.22 -9.88
CA GLU A 111 -8.71 -8.28 -10.22
C GLU A 111 -8.73 -9.44 -9.21
N TYR A 112 -8.91 -9.15 -7.92
CA TYR A 112 -9.04 -10.21 -6.92
C TYR A 112 -10.35 -10.98 -7.06
N ALA A 113 -11.45 -10.30 -7.37
CA ALA A 113 -12.72 -10.96 -7.61
C ALA A 113 -12.63 -11.92 -8.82
N ASP A 114 -11.99 -11.49 -9.90
CA ASP A 114 -11.76 -12.33 -11.07
C ASP A 114 -10.93 -13.58 -10.73
N LYS A 115 -9.81 -13.40 -9.99
CA LYS A 115 -8.98 -14.53 -9.55
C LYS A 115 -9.70 -15.50 -8.62
N LEU A 116 -10.59 -14.99 -7.77
CA LEU A 116 -11.42 -15.84 -6.91
C LEU A 116 -12.47 -16.59 -7.74
N ALA A 117 -13.04 -15.98 -8.77
CA ALA A 117 -13.94 -16.66 -9.68
C ALA A 117 -13.24 -17.80 -10.43
N ASP A 118 -12.04 -17.56 -10.96
CA ASP A 118 -11.22 -18.59 -11.61
C ASP A 118 -10.88 -19.74 -10.65
N LEU A 119 -10.56 -19.42 -9.39
CA LEU A 119 -10.29 -20.42 -8.36
C LEU A 119 -11.54 -21.26 -8.06
N ILE A 120 -12.70 -20.64 -7.94
CA ILE A 120 -13.97 -21.35 -7.72
C ILE A 120 -14.24 -22.33 -8.88
N GLU A 121 -14.09 -21.88 -10.11
CA GLU A 121 -14.26 -22.74 -11.30
C GLU A 121 -13.29 -23.92 -11.26
N SER A 122 -12.02 -23.67 -10.97
CA SER A 122 -11.00 -24.71 -10.83
C SER A 122 -11.32 -25.71 -9.71
N LEU A 123 -11.83 -25.26 -8.57
CA LEU A 123 -12.24 -26.11 -7.46
C LEU A 123 -13.47 -26.96 -7.84
N ASP A 124 -14.44 -26.37 -8.51
CA ASP A 124 -15.64 -27.07 -8.98
C ASP A 124 -15.31 -28.20 -9.97
N GLU A 125 -14.27 -27.99 -10.79
CA GLU A 125 -13.82 -29.00 -11.77
C GLU A 125 -12.99 -30.13 -11.11
N ASN A 126 -12.11 -29.79 -10.17
CA ASN A 126 -11.09 -30.70 -9.66
C ASN A 126 -11.44 -31.35 -8.31
N ASP A 127 -12.20 -30.65 -7.47
CA ASP A 127 -12.63 -31.11 -6.15
C ASP A 127 -13.99 -30.51 -5.75
N PRO A 128 -15.11 -30.95 -6.34
CA PRO A 128 -16.43 -30.40 -6.05
C PRO A 128 -16.85 -30.50 -4.59
N SER A 129 -16.19 -31.38 -3.80
CA SER A 129 -16.50 -31.58 -2.39
C SER A 129 -16.12 -30.36 -1.50
N TRP A 130 -15.33 -29.42 -2.04
CA TRP A 130 -14.96 -28.19 -1.30
C TRP A 130 -16.19 -27.38 -0.84
N ARG A 131 -17.30 -27.46 -1.59
CA ARG A 131 -18.56 -26.75 -1.25
C ARG A 131 -19.24 -27.31 0.01
N GLU A 132 -18.90 -28.54 0.39
CA GLU A 132 -19.44 -29.20 1.60
C GLU A 132 -18.62 -28.93 2.85
N LEU A 133 -17.46 -28.29 2.71
CA LEU A 133 -16.62 -27.91 3.84
C LEU A 133 -17.35 -26.86 4.71
N PRO A 134 -17.31 -26.99 6.05
CA PRO A 134 -17.94 -26.00 6.94
C PRO A 134 -17.46 -24.58 6.71
N GLU A 135 -16.18 -24.40 6.33
CA GLU A 135 -15.55 -23.12 6.06
C GLU A 135 -16.01 -22.48 4.73
N ALA A 136 -16.61 -23.26 3.83
CA ALA A 136 -17.17 -22.79 2.57
C ALA A 136 -18.66 -22.41 2.67
N GLN A 137 -19.28 -22.68 3.81
CA GLN A 137 -20.71 -22.41 4.06
C GLN A 137 -20.84 -21.13 4.91
N LEU A 138 -21.62 -20.15 4.42
CA LEU A 138 -21.95 -18.95 5.16
C LEU A 138 -23.19 -19.19 6.06
#